data_976b4180721f6e74da2bbb09804e85e7
#
_entry.id   976b4180721f6e74da2bbb09804e85e7
#
_cell.length_a   1.000
_cell.length_b   1.000
_cell.length_c   1.000
_cell.angle_alpha   90.00
_cell.angle_beta   90.00
_cell.angle_gamma   90.00
#
_symmetry.space_group_name_H-M   'P 1'
#
loop_
_entity.id
_entity.type
_entity.pdbx_description
1 polymer ?
#
loop_
_entity_poly.entity_id
_entity_poly.type
_entity_poly.pdbx_seq_one_letter_code
_entity_poly.pdbx_strand_id
1 'polypeptide(L)'
;MKTKAGFVALIGKPNAGKSTLLNTLLNAHLALVSHKANATRKLMKCIVPFKDKEGYESQIIFLDTPGLHHQEKLLNQCMLSQALKAMGDAELCVFLASVHDDLKGYEEFLSLCQKPHILAVSKIDTATHKQVLQKLQEYQQYASQFLALVPLSAKKSQNLNALLECISKHLSPSAWLFEKDLMSDEKMHDIYKEIIRESLFDFLSDEIPYESDVIIDKFIEEERIDKVYAHIIVEKESQKKIVIGKNGVNIKRIGTSARLKMQEVGEKKVFLNLQVIAQKSWSKEEKSLQKLGYIYQRNRD
;
A
#
# COMPACT_ATOMS: atom_id res chain seq x y z
N MET A 1 -18.42 -26.86 -3.18
CA MET A 1 -17.04 -26.42 -2.88
C MET A 1 -17.06 -25.73 -1.52
N LYS A 2 -16.03 -25.95 -0.70
CA LYS A 2 -15.88 -25.22 0.57
C LYS A 2 -15.13 -23.92 0.25
N THR A 3 -15.84 -22.80 0.18
CA THR A 3 -15.24 -21.50 -0.13
C THR A 3 -15.39 -20.52 1.02
N LYS A 4 -14.45 -19.60 1.13
CA LYS A 4 -14.48 -18.44 2.04
C LYS A 4 -14.07 -17.19 1.26
N ALA A 5 -14.60 -16.05 1.64
CA ALA A 5 -14.12 -14.75 1.16
C ALA A 5 -14.30 -13.72 2.25
N GLY A 6 -13.39 -12.76 2.34
CA GLY A 6 -13.52 -11.68 3.31
C GLY A 6 -12.47 -10.61 3.15
N PHE A 7 -12.80 -9.42 3.66
CA PHE A 7 -11.94 -8.25 3.64
C PHE A 7 -11.01 -8.25 4.86
N VAL A 8 -9.73 -8.02 4.62
CA VAL A 8 -8.67 -8.00 5.62
C VAL A 8 -7.91 -6.68 5.54
N ALA A 9 -8.05 -5.83 6.55
CA ALA A 9 -7.31 -4.57 6.58
C ALA A 9 -5.85 -4.81 6.97
N LEU A 10 -4.92 -4.38 6.13
CA LEU A 10 -3.48 -4.48 6.39
C LEU A 10 -2.98 -3.16 6.97
N ILE A 11 -2.73 -3.14 8.26
CA ILE A 11 -2.40 -1.96 9.06
C ILE A 11 -0.94 -2.04 9.53
N GLY A 12 -0.30 -0.91 9.78
CA GLY A 12 1.04 -0.84 10.35
C GLY A 12 1.72 0.49 10.06
N LYS A 13 2.82 0.73 10.74
CA LYS A 13 3.63 1.93 10.51
C LYS A 13 4.06 2.07 9.05
N PRO A 14 4.40 3.28 8.59
CA PRO A 14 5.12 3.44 7.33
C PRO A 14 6.36 2.54 7.30
N ASN A 15 6.67 1.97 6.15
CA ASN A 15 7.80 1.05 5.96
C ASN A 15 7.75 -0.27 6.75
N ALA A 16 6.65 -0.63 7.38
CA ALA A 16 6.50 -1.95 8.00
C ALA A 16 6.54 -3.12 6.98
N GLY A 17 6.43 -2.83 5.67
CA GLY A 17 6.52 -3.83 4.60
C GLY A 17 5.16 -4.27 4.04
N LYS A 18 4.08 -3.49 4.25
CA LYS A 18 2.72 -3.81 3.78
C LYS A 18 2.65 -4.08 2.27
N SER A 19 3.02 -3.11 1.46
CA SER A 19 2.99 -3.24 0.00
C SER A 19 3.97 -4.29 -0.53
N THR A 20 5.12 -4.48 0.13
CA THR A 20 6.06 -5.57 -0.20
C THR A 20 5.40 -6.94 0.05
N LEU A 21 4.69 -7.09 1.18
CA LEU A 21 3.96 -8.31 1.50
C LEU A 21 2.91 -8.62 0.43
N LEU A 22 2.12 -7.64 0.06
CA LEU A 22 1.06 -7.80 -0.95
C LEU A 22 1.62 -8.17 -2.33
N ASN A 23 2.64 -7.45 -2.81
CA ASN A 23 3.27 -7.77 -4.09
C ASN A 23 3.88 -9.19 -4.10
N THR A 24 4.46 -9.62 -2.96
CA THR A 24 4.98 -10.99 -2.85
C THR A 24 3.86 -12.04 -2.85
N LEU A 25 2.75 -11.78 -2.17
CA LEU A 25 1.59 -12.68 -2.14
C LEU A 25 0.91 -12.81 -3.50
N LEU A 26 0.85 -11.72 -4.26
CA LEU A 26 0.28 -11.69 -5.61
C LEU A 26 1.25 -12.19 -6.68
N ASN A 27 2.54 -12.29 -6.36
CA ASN A 27 3.61 -12.47 -7.35
C ASN A 27 3.55 -11.44 -8.49
N ALA A 28 3.14 -10.21 -8.17
CA ALA A 28 2.92 -9.10 -9.10
C ALA A 28 3.27 -7.77 -8.45
N HIS A 29 3.67 -6.78 -9.26
CA HIS A 29 4.02 -5.45 -8.78
C HIS A 29 2.82 -4.50 -8.90
N LEU A 30 1.82 -4.65 -8.03
CA LEU A 30 0.60 -3.83 -8.04
C LEU A 30 0.64 -2.70 -7.01
N ALA A 31 1.10 -3.00 -5.79
CA ALA A 31 1.17 -2.02 -4.73
C ALA A 31 2.49 -1.24 -4.76
N LEU A 32 2.42 0.07 -4.52
CA LEU A 32 3.59 0.94 -4.48
C LEU A 32 4.56 0.51 -3.37
N VAL A 33 5.79 0.19 -3.71
CA VAL A 33 6.86 -0.17 -2.76
C VAL A 33 7.90 0.92 -2.71
N SER A 34 8.12 1.50 -1.54
CA SER A 34 9.20 2.46 -1.32
C SER A 34 9.83 2.28 0.05
N HIS A 35 11.14 2.51 0.14
CA HIS A 35 11.85 2.60 1.43
C HIS A 35 11.52 3.89 2.20
N LYS A 36 10.85 4.86 1.57
CA LYS A 36 10.44 6.11 2.19
C LYS A 36 9.07 5.96 2.83
N ALA A 37 8.86 6.60 3.97
CA ALA A 37 7.60 6.57 4.69
C ALA A 37 6.45 7.18 3.85
N ASN A 38 5.20 6.79 4.14
CA ASN A 38 3.99 7.36 3.52
C ASN A 38 3.95 7.29 1.98
N ALA A 39 4.55 6.25 1.39
CA ALA A 39 4.48 6.04 -0.05
C ALA A 39 3.05 5.67 -0.49
N THR A 40 2.39 4.71 0.17
CA THR A 40 0.97 4.39 -0.07
C THR A 40 0.09 5.50 0.48
N ARG A 41 -0.74 6.09 -0.38
CA ARG A 41 -1.66 7.19 -0.01
C ARG A 41 -3.12 6.86 -0.23
N LYS A 42 -3.43 5.88 -1.07
CA LYS A 42 -4.79 5.44 -1.35
C LYS A 42 -4.99 4.01 -0.88
N LEU A 43 -6.21 3.71 -0.50
CA LEU A 43 -6.64 2.36 -0.24
C LEU A 43 -6.62 1.58 -1.56
N MET A 44 -5.95 0.43 -1.57
CA MET A 44 -5.93 -0.51 -2.70
C MET A 44 -6.45 -1.86 -2.25
N LYS A 45 -7.24 -2.53 -3.09
CA LYS A 45 -7.68 -3.90 -2.85
C LYS A 45 -6.79 -4.88 -3.60
N CYS A 46 -6.26 -5.85 -2.87
CA CYS A 46 -5.45 -6.93 -3.40
C CYS A 46 -6.12 -8.26 -3.09
N ILE A 47 -6.43 -9.03 -4.12
CA ILE A 47 -7.20 -10.28 -4.01
C ILE A 47 -6.22 -11.45 -4.09
N VAL A 48 -6.07 -12.17 -2.97
CA VAL A 48 -5.14 -13.27 -2.84
C VAL A 48 -5.93 -14.58 -2.70
N PRO A 49 -5.89 -15.48 -3.71
CA PRO A 49 -6.47 -16.79 -3.57
C PRO A 49 -5.58 -17.67 -2.66
N PHE A 50 -6.19 -18.43 -1.78
CA PHE A 50 -5.48 -19.32 -0.87
C PHE A 50 -6.28 -20.59 -0.61
N LYS A 51 -5.63 -21.76 -0.66
CA LYS A 51 -6.23 -23.03 -0.26
C LYS A 51 -5.63 -23.46 1.07
N ASP A 52 -6.47 -23.53 2.10
CA ASP A 52 -6.05 -23.92 3.43
C ASP A 52 -5.91 -25.44 3.58
N LYS A 53 -5.32 -25.88 4.71
CA LYS A 53 -5.09 -27.30 5.01
C LYS A 53 -6.38 -28.10 5.19
N GLU A 54 -7.49 -27.45 5.50
CA GLU A 54 -8.81 -28.08 5.64
C GLU A 54 -9.54 -28.20 4.29
N GLY A 55 -8.92 -27.72 3.21
CA GLY A 55 -9.41 -27.80 1.85
C GLY A 55 -10.39 -26.70 1.46
N TYR A 56 -10.52 -25.62 2.26
CA TYR A 56 -11.26 -24.43 1.86
C TYR A 56 -10.46 -23.63 0.84
N GLU A 57 -11.13 -23.19 -0.22
CA GLU A 57 -10.59 -22.22 -1.17
C GLU A 57 -11.01 -20.83 -0.73
N SER A 58 -10.09 -20.06 -0.16
CA SER A 58 -10.32 -18.74 0.38
C SER A 58 -9.95 -17.67 -0.63
N GLN A 59 -10.76 -16.62 -0.72
CA GLN A 59 -10.44 -15.38 -1.41
C GLN A 59 -10.21 -14.29 -0.36
N ILE A 60 -8.94 -14.01 -0.08
CA ILE A 60 -8.53 -13.03 0.93
C ILE A 60 -8.38 -11.68 0.23
N ILE A 61 -9.26 -10.72 0.54
CA ILE A 61 -9.25 -9.39 -0.04
C ILE A 61 -8.52 -8.44 0.93
N PHE A 62 -7.23 -8.24 0.69
CA PHE A 62 -6.46 -7.29 1.47
C PHE A 62 -6.80 -5.85 1.08
N LEU A 63 -7.03 -5.03 2.08
CA LEU A 63 -7.14 -3.59 1.98
C LEU A 63 -5.78 -2.98 2.34
N ASP A 64 -4.95 -2.62 1.33
CA ASP A 64 -3.68 -1.92 1.58
C ASP A 64 -3.96 -0.50 2.04
N THR A 65 -3.60 -0.19 3.26
CA THR A 65 -3.88 1.10 3.86
C THR A 65 -2.63 1.98 3.90
N PRO A 66 -2.82 3.30 3.79
CA PRO A 66 -1.77 4.23 4.21
C PRO A 66 -1.30 3.91 5.63
N GLY A 67 0.00 4.11 5.91
CA GLY A 67 0.53 3.90 7.26
C GLY A 67 -0.17 4.82 8.28
N LEU A 68 -0.43 4.30 9.48
CA LEU A 68 -0.94 5.11 10.58
C LEU A 68 0.07 6.20 10.91
N HIS A 69 -0.35 7.44 10.81
CA HIS A 69 0.51 8.58 11.10
C HIS A 69 -0.33 9.80 11.48
N HIS A 70 -0.17 10.29 12.69
CA HIS A 70 -0.78 11.55 13.10
C HIS A 70 0.03 12.72 12.54
N GLN A 71 -0.55 13.48 11.64
CA GLN A 71 0.04 14.73 11.13
C GLN A 71 -1.07 15.76 10.84
N GLU A 72 -0.74 17.03 11.02
CA GLU A 72 -1.66 18.16 10.87
C GLU A 72 -2.08 18.47 9.42
N LYS A 73 -1.33 17.96 8.41
CA LYS A 73 -1.64 18.23 7.00
C LYS A 73 -2.92 17.53 6.57
N LEU A 74 -3.81 18.21 5.84
CA LEU A 74 -5.10 17.70 5.37
C LEU A 74 -4.96 16.37 4.59
N LEU A 75 -3.93 16.24 3.75
CA LEU A 75 -3.62 14.99 3.03
C LEU A 75 -3.43 13.82 4.00
N ASN A 76 -2.72 14.02 5.11
CA ASN A 76 -2.48 12.95 6.09
C ASN A 76 -3.74 12.61 6.89
N GLN A 77 -4.62 13.58 7.13
CA GLN A 77 -5.95 13.34 7.72
C GLN A 77 -6.80 12.47 6.77
N CYS A 78 -6.76 12.74 5.46
CA CYS A 78 -7.41 11.88 4.46
C CYS A 78 -6.86 10.45 4.51
N MET A 79 -5.54 10.29 4.62
CA MET A 79 -4.89 8.97 4.70
C MET A 79 -5.31 8.21 5.97
N LEU A 80 -5.31 8.86 7.12
CA LEU A 80 -5.78 8.27 8.38
C LEU A 80 -7.25 7.87 8.30
N SER A 81 -8.11 8.75 7.77
CA SER A 81 -9.54 8.45 7.57
C SER A 81 -9.75 7.21 6.69
N GLN A 82 -8.96 7.03 5.64
CA GLN A 82 -9.03 5.83 4.80
C GLN A 82 -8.60 4.57 5.55
N ALA A 83 -7.54 4.64 6.37
CA ALA A 83 -7.10 3.51 7.19
C ALA A 83 -8.17 3.12 8.22
N LEU A 84 -8.77 4.09 8.91
CA LEU A 84 -9.86 3.87 9.88
C LEU A 84 -11.09 3.25 9.19
N LYS A 85 -11.45 3.74 8.02
CA LYS A 85 -12.55 3.18 7.22
C LYS A 85 -12.26 1.73 6.83
N ALA A 86 -11.06 1.44 6.32
CA ALA A 86 -10.66 0.08 5.96
C ALA A 86 -10.74 -0.87 7.16
N MET A 87 -10.31 -0.43 8.35
CA MET A 87 -10.49 -1.19 9.59
C MET A 87 -11.97 -1.42 9.91
N GLY A 88 -12.81 -0.40 9.70
CA GLY A 88 -14.27 -0.50 9.90
C GLY A 88 -14.94 -1.50 8.95
N ASP A 89 -14.57 -1.50 7.69
CA ASP A 89 -15.16 -2.32 6.64
C ASP A 89 -14.64 -3.77 6.63
N ALA A 90 -13.43 -4.02 7.19
CA ALA A 90 -12.82 -5.35 7.22
C ALA A 90 -13.43 -6.27 8.28
N GLU A 91 -13.41 -7.57 8.02
CA GLU A 91 -13.81 -8.61 8.98
C GLU A 91 -12.69 -8.92 9.97
N LEU A 92 -11.45 -8.79 9.50
CA LEU A 92 -10.23 -9.06 10.24
C LEU A 92 -9.18 -7.99 9.94
N CYS A 93 -8.35 -7.66 10.92
CA CYS A 93 -7.19 -6.80 10.71
C CYS A 93 -5.90 -7.63 10.77
N VAL A 94 -4.89 -7.26 9.99
CA VAL A 94 -3.51 -7.70 10.16
C VAL A 94 -2.68 -6.48 10.51
N PHE A 95 -2.17 -6.43 11.73
CA PHE A 95 -1.21 -5.40 12.10
C PHE A 95 0.20 -5.89 11.79
N LEU A 96 0.88 -5.20 10.89
CA LEU A 96 2.24 -5.49 10.45
C LEU A 96 3.22 -4.59 11.19
N ALA A 97 4.00 -5.17 12.11
CA ALA A 97 5.09 -4.50 12.81
C ALA A 97 6.44 -4.97 12.25
N SER A 98 7.38 -4.06 12.01
CA SER A 98 8.75 -4.48 11.72
C SER A 98 9.42 -5.04 12.99
N VAL A 99 10.31 -6.02 12.83
CA VAL A 99 11.12 -6.54 13.96
C VAL A 99 11.93 -5.45 14.66
N HIS A 100 12.16 -4.31 13.98
CA HIS A 100 12.90 -3.15 14.50
C HIS A 100 12.00 -2.08 15.14
N ASP A 101 10.67 -2.22 15.02
CA ASP A 101 9.74 -1.23 15.58
C ASP A 101 9.66 -1.34 17.09
N ASP A 102 9.35 -0.21 17.75
CA ASP A 102 8.91 -0.18 19.15
C ASP A 102 7.44 -0.63 19.28
N LEU A 103 6.98 -0.81 20.51
CA LEU A 103 5.61 -1.25 20.78
C LEU A 103 4.56 -0.13 20.59
N LYS A 104 4.97 1.13 20.58
CA LYS A 104 4.06 2.30 20.52
C LYS A 104 3.09 2.25 19.38
N GLY A 105 3.57 1.83 18.18
CA GLY A 105 2.69 1.75 17.02
C GLY A 105 1.61 0.67 17.15
N TYR A 106 1.89 -0.40 17.88
CA TYR A 106 0.90 -1.43 18.17
C TYR A 106 -0.08 -0.97 19.27
N GLU A 107 0.40 -0.28 20.29
CA GLU A 107 -0.44 0.33 21.33
C GLU A 107 -1.41 1.37 20.73
N GLU A 108 -0.91 2.20 19.81
CA GLU A 108 -1.74 3.14 19.05
C GLU A 108 -2.80 2.39 18.24
N PHE A 109 -2.43 1.33 17.52
CA PHE A 109 -3.39 0.50 16.79
C PHE A 109 -4.45 -0.08 17.71
N LEU A 110 -4.09 -0.62 18.87
CA LEU A 110 -5.04 -1.17 19.86
C LEU A 110 -6.03 -0.11 20.37
N SER A 111 -5.61 1.14 20.49
CA SER A 111 -6.51 2.24 20.87
C SER A 111 -7.53 2.60 19.79
N LEU A 112 -7.24 2.33 18.53
CA LEU A 112 -8.06 2.67 17.36
C LEU A 112 -8.91 1.50 16.85
N CYS A 113 -8.49 0.27 17.09
CA CYS A 113 -9.08 -0.93 16.51
C CYS A 113 -9.51 -1.93 17.59
N GLN A 114 -10.82 -2.16 17.68
CA GLN A 114 -11.39 -3.18 18.58
C GLN A 114 -11.72 -4.50 17.86
N LYS A 115 -11.39 -4.61 16.58
CA LYS A 115 -11.69 -5.81 15.79
C LYS A 115 -10.69 -6.94 16.05
N PRO A 116 -11.12 -8.20 15.80
CA PRO A 116 -10.19 -9.33 15.79
C PRO A 116 -9.00 -9.04 14.86
N HIS A 117 -7.79 -9.32 15.31
CA HIS A 117 -6.62 -9.07 14.49
C HIS A 117 -5.50 -10.10 14.69
N ILE A 118 -4.67 -10.23 13.68
CA ILE A 118 -3.44 -10.99 13.69
C ILE A 118 -2.28 -10.00 13.78
N LEU A 119 -1.33 -10.26 14.67
CA LEU A 119 -0.09 -9.52 14.77
C LEU A 119 0.99 -10.22 13.94
N ALA A 120 1.47 -9.56 12.89
CA ALA A 120 2.54 -10.07 12.04
C ALA A 120 3.84 -9.30 12.28
N VAL A 121 4.91 -9.99 12.68
CA VAL A 121 6.24 -9.39 12.85
C VAL A 121 7.03 -9.57 11.57
N SER A 122 7.22 -8.50 10.82
CA SER A 122 7.84 -8.47 9.51
C SER A 122 9.35 -8.26 9.56
N LYS A 123 10.01 -8.43 8.39
CA LYS A 123 11.43 -8.20 8.18
C LYS A 123 12.36 -9.03 9.07
N ILE A 124 11.92 -10.23 9.45
CA ILE A 124 12.75 -11.12 10.28
C ILE A 124 14.07 -11.53 9.60
N ASP A 125 14.16 -11.40 8.28
CA ASP A 125 15.37 -11.61 7.49
C ASP A 125 16.46 -10.55 7.74
N THR A 126 16.15 -9.43 8.38
CA THR A 126 17.06 -8.33 8.70
C THR A 126 17.54 -8.35 10.15
N ALA A 127 17.13 -9.34 10.93
CA ALA A 127 17.47 -9.49 12.34
C ALA A 127 18.03 -10.89 12.64
N THR A 128 18.81 -11.00 13.70
CA THR A 128 19.28 -12.29 14.21
C THR A 128 18.12 -13.07 14.83
N HIS A 129 18.23 -14.39 14.87
CA HIS A 129 17.24 -15.26 15.49
C HIS A 129 16.94 -14.85 16.96
N LYS A 130 17.99 -14.46 17.70
CA LYS A 130 17.85 -13.96 19.09
C LYS A 130 17.00 -12.69 19.16
N GLN A 131 17.23 -11.73 18.27
CA GLN A 131 16.45 -10.50 18.21
C GLN A 131 14.99 -10.76 17.82
N VAL A 132 14.75 -11.68 16.88
CA VAL A 132 13.38 -12.08 16.53
C VAL A 132 12.66 -12.68 17.73
N LEU A 133 13.29 -13.63 18.46
CA LEU A 133 12.71 -14.23 19.66
C LEU A 133 12.43 -13.19 20.75
N GLN A 134 13.36 -12.27 20.98
CA GLN A 134 13.18 -11.17 21.94
C GLN A 134 11.98 -10.31 21.55
N LYS A 135 11.84 -9.94 20.25
CA LYS A 135 10.71 -9.14 19.79
C LYS A 135 9.38 -9.87 19.94
N LEU A 136 9.34 -11.18 19.68
CA LEU A 136 8.14 -11.98 19.91
C LEU A 136 7.77 -12.04 21.41
N GLN A 137 8.77 -12.15 22.30
CA GLN A 137 8.56 -12.08 23.76
C GLN A 137 8.01 -10.72 24.23
N GLU A 138 8.50 -9.62 23.65
CA GLU A 138 7.96 -8.27 23.95
C GLU A 138 6.46 -8.17 23.63
N TYR A 139 5.98 -8.82 22.56
CA TYR A 139 4.56 -8.83 22.21
C TYR A 139 3.71 -9.79 23.04
N GLN A 140 4.30 -10.73 23.78
CA GLN A 140 3.54 -11.69 24.60
C GLN A 140 2.71 -11.02 25.70
N GLN A 141 3.09 -9.84 26.17
CA GLN A 141 2.27 -9.08 27.13
C GLN A 141 0.87 -8.71 26.58
N TYR A 142 0.70 -8.74 25.25
CA TYR A 142 -0.57 -8.48 24.55
C TYR A 142 -1.23 -9.76 24.03
N ALA A 143 -0.84 -10.96 24.51
CA ALA A 143 -1.31 -12.23 23.97
C ALA A 143 -2.84 -12.43 23.98
N SER A 144 -3.53 -11.74 24.92
CA SER A 144 -4.99 -11.73 24.97
C SER A 144 -5.67 -10.80 23.96
N GLN A 145 -4.91 -9.96 23.26
CA GLN A 145 -5.43 -8.94 22.34
C GLN A 145 -5.45 -9.41 20.87
N PHE A 146 -4.57 -10.33 20.49
CA PHE A 146 -4.46 -10.81 19.11
C PHE A 146 -4.82 -12.30 18.98
N LEU A 147 -5.29 -12.70 17.81
CA LEU A 147 -5.65 -14.07 17.48
C LEU A 147 -4.43 -14.97 17.22
N ALA A 148 -3.38 -14.39 16.64
CA ALA A 148 -2.13 -15.07 16.33
C ALA A 148 -0.97 -14.09 16.25
N LEU A 149 0.24 -14.59 16.55
CA LEU A 149 1.50 -13.86 16.38
C LEU A 149 2.34 -14.59 15.34
N VAL A 150 2.58 -13.96 14.17
CA VAL A 150 3.22 -14.58 13.02
C VAL A 150 4.49 -13.83 12.62
N PRO A 151 5.70 -14.35 12.90
CA PRO A 151 6.93 -13.79 12.35
C PRO A 151 7.07 -14.14 10.87
N LEU A 152 7.36 -13.16 10.01
CA LEU A 152 7.47 -13.35 8.57
C LEU A 152 8.55 -12.47 7.90
N SER A 153 8.98 -12.90 6.72
CA SER A 153 9.72 -12.08 5.78
C SER A 153 9.02 -12.12 4.42
N ALA A 154 8.50 -10.98 4.00
CA ALA A 154 7.95 -10.83 2.65
C ALA A 154 9.06 -11.00 1.59
N LYS A 155 10.22 -10.35 1.80
CA LYS A 155 11.36 -10.38 0.87
C LYS A 155 11.93 -11.79 0.63
N LYS A 156 11.87 -12.67 1.64
CA LYS A 156 12.35 -14.05 1.56
C LYS A 156 11.22 -15.08 1.43
N SER A 157 9.97 -14.62 1.24
CA SER A 157 8.76 -15.45 1.18
C SER A 157 8.64 -16.43 2.37
N GLN A 158 9.13 -16.00 3.55
CA GLN A 158 9.17 -16.85 4.74
C GLN A 158 7.90 -16.66 5.56
N ASN A 159 7.27 -17.78 5.98
CA ASN A 159 6.07 -17.87 6.81
C ASN A 159 4.81 -17.17 6.22
N LEU A 160 4.78 -16.88 4.92
CA LEU A 160 3.62 -16.26 4.28
C LEU A 160 2.39 -17.19 4.32
N ASN A 161 2.59 -18.49 4.05
CA ASN A 161 1.50 -19.47 4.14
C ASN A 161 0.94 -19.56 5.57
N ALA A 162 1.78 -19.42 6.61
CA ALA A 162 1.32 -19.41 8.00
C ALA A 162 0.39 -18.21 8.28
N LEU A 163 0.70 -17.04 7.73
CA LEU A 163 -0.17 -15.86 7.82
C LEU A 163 -1.50 -16.11 7.11
N LEU A 164 -1.47 -16.60 5.86
CA LEU A 164 -2.69 -16.88 5.07
C LEU A 164 -3.56 -17.97 5.72
N GLU A 165 -2.95 -18.99 6.29
CA GLU A 165 -3.64 -20.03 7.06
C GLU A 165 -4.36 -19.45 8.29
N CYS A 166 -3.67 -18.60 9.05
CA CYS A 166 -4.28 -17.89 10.18
C CYS A 166 -5.46 -17.01 9.75
N ILE A 167 -5.33 -16.30 8.63
CA ILE A 167 -6.42 -15.48 8.08
C ILE A 167 -7.58 -16.36 7.66
N SER A 168 -7.34 -17.38 6.82
CA SER A 168 -8.40 -18.28 6.32
C SER A 168 -9.22 -18.93 7.43
N LYS A 169 -8.60 -19.27 8.56
CA LYS A 169 -9.32 -19.83 9.74
C LYS A 169 -10.37 -18.88 10.33
N HIS A 170 -10.14 -17.57 10.22
CA HIS A 170 -11.01 -16.56 10.80
C HIS A 170 -11.98 -15.93 9.80
N LEU A 171 -11.90 -16.29 8.51
CA LEU A 171 -12.90 -15.89 7.52
C LEU A 171 -14.10 -16.83 7.56
N SER A 172 -15.28 -16.26 7.40
CA SER A 172 -16.54 -16.97 7.35
C SER A 172 -16.71 -17.72 6.02
N PRO A 173 -17.35 -18.90 6.00
CA PRO A 173 -17.75 -19.55 4.76
C PRO A 173 -18.66 -18.64 3.93
N SER A 174 -18.31 -18.43 2.68
CA SER A 174 -19.07 -17.59 1.75
C SER A 174 -18.73 -17.93 0.29
N ALA A 175 -19.53 -17.47 -0.65
CA ALA A 175 -19.13 -17.43 -2.06
C ALA A 175 -17.99 -16.43 -2.27
N TRP A 176 -17.22 -16.62 -3.34
CA TRP A 176 -16.23 -15.62 -3.74
C TRP A 176 -16.91 -14.32 -4.17
N LEU A 177 -16.26 -13.21 -3.84
CA LEU A 177 -16.76 -11.86 -4.10
C LEU A 177 -16.27 -11.31 -5.45
N PHE A 178 -15.18 -11.86 -5.96
CA PHE A 178 -14.53 -11.45 -7.21
C PHE A 178 -14.26 -12.67 -8.10
N GLU A 179 -14.01 -12.43 -9.38
CA GLU A 179 -13.58 -13.46 -10.32
C GLU A 179 -12.27 -14.12 -9.88
N LYS A 180 -12.09 -15.39 -10.23
CA LYS A 180 -10.99 -16.23 -9.74
C LYS A 180 -9.60 -15.67 -10.04
N ASP A 181 -9.43 -15.10 -11.21
CA ASP A 181 -8.14 -14.67 -11.74
C ASP A 181 -7.89 -13.16 -11.50
N LEU A 182 -8.82 -12.49 -10.82
CA LEU A 182 -8.70 -11.07 -10.54
C LEU A 182 -7.75 -10.84 -9.35
N MET A 183 -6.64 -10.13 -9.57
CA MET A 183 -5.66 -9.78 -8.53
C MET A 183 -6.00 -8.47 -7.81
N SER A 184 -6.70 -7.55 -8.48
CA SER A 184 -7.14 -6.26 -7.95
C SER A 184 -8.31 -5.74 -8.77
N ASP A 185 -9.22 -4.98 -8.16
CA ASP A 185 -10.28 -4.26 -8.85
C ASP A 185 -9.87 -2.83 -9.28
N GLU A 186 -8.60 -2.49 -9.08
CA GLU A 186 -8.05 -1.20 -9.50
C GLU A 186 -7.95 -1.10 -11.03
N LYS A 187 -8.27 0.09 -11.55
CA LYS A 187 -8.11 0.35 -12.98
C LYS A 187 -6.62 0.50 -13.32
N MET A 188 -6.22 0.06 -14.51
CA MET A 188 -4.85 0.20 -14.98
C MET A 188 -4.36 1.66 -14.93
N HIS A 189 -5.24 2.62 -15.18
CA HIS A 189 -5.00 4.05 -14.97
C HIS A 189 -4.48 4.38 -13.56
N ASP A 190 -5.10 3.83 -12.51
CA ASP A 190 -4.71 4.12 -11.13
C ASP A 190 -3.42 3.39 -10.73
N ILE A 191 -3.22 2.18 -11.23
CA ILE A 191 -1.97 1.43 -11.08
C ILE A 191 -0.81 2.20 -11.73
N TYR A 192 -0.98 2.70 -12.95
CA TYR A 192 0.06 3.48 -13.63
C TYR A 192 0.36 4.80 -12.93
N LYS A 193 -0.65 5.44 -12.35
CA LYS A 193 -0.46 6.62 -11.50
C LYS A 193 0.46 6.30 -10.31
N GLU A 194 0.21 5.21 -9.60
CA GLU A 194 1.03 4.80 -8.46
C GLU A 194 2.46 4.39 -8.89
N ILE A 195 2.65 3.78 -10.05
CA ILE A 195 3.98 3.46 -10.61
C ILE A 195 4.79 4.73 -10.88
N ILE A 196 4.17 5.80 -11.42
CA ILE A 196 4.87 7.09 -11.59
C ILE A 196 5.24 7.66 -10.22
N ARG A 197 4.36 7.59 -9.23
CA ARG A 197 4.64 8.04 -7.87
C ARG A 197 5.77 7.26 -7.22
N GLU A 198 5.81 5.94 -7.37
CA GLU A 198 6.91 5.12 -6.89
C GLU A 198 8.24 5.56 -7.50
N SER A 199 8.26 5.79 -8.81
CA SER A 199 9.46 6.27 -9.49
C SER A 199 9.93 7.65 -8.99
N LEU A 200 9.01 8.53 -8.54
CA LEU A 200 9.38 9.77 -7.85
C LEU A 200 10.11 9.48 -6.52
N PHE A 201 9.61 8.52 -5.75
CA PHE A 201 10.24 8.14 -4.49
C PHE A 201 11.62 7.49 -4.68
N ASP A 202 11.84 6.78 -5.79
CA ASP A 202 13.11 6.13 -6.10
C ASP A 202 14.23 7.14 -6.43
N PHE A 203 13.89 8.22 -7.16
CA PHE A 203 14.88 9.12 -7.73
C PHE A 203 14.99 10.48 -7.06
N LEU A 204 14.02 10.87 -6.25
CA LEU A 204 14.04 12.14 -5.54
C LEU A 204 14.22 11.92 -4.04
N SER A 205 14.96 12.81 -3.40
CA SER A 205 15.21 12.80 -1.97
C SER A 205 14.36 13.83 -1.23
N ASP A 206 14.53 13.84 0.09
CA ASP A 206 13.99 14.80 1.03
C ASP A 206 12.45 14.91 0.98
N GLU A 207 11.91 16.10 1.01
CA GLU A 207 10.48 16.35 1.14
C GLU A 207 9.71 16.29 -0.19
N ILE A 208 10.40 16.35 -1.33
CA ILE A 208 9.77 16.50 -2.65
C ILE A 208 8.79 15.38 -2.99
N PRO A 209 9.12 14.08 -2.81
CA PRO A 209 8.16 13.01 -3.09
C PRO A 209 6.90 13.10 -2.22
N TYR A 210 7.03 13.63 -1.01
CA TYR A 210 5.91 13.79 -0.07
C TYR A 210 5.02 14.99 -0.41
N GLU A 211 5.58 16.01 -1.04
CA GLU A 211 4.90 17.23 -1.47
C GLU A 211 4.56 17.22 -2.97
N SER A 212 4.60 16.05 -3.60
CA SER A 212 4.23 15.84 -4.99
C SER A 212 3.11 14.81 -5.13
N ASP A 213 2.37 14.90 -6.21
CA ASP A 213 1.43 13.86 -6.64
C ASP A 213 1.44 13.75 -8.17
N VAL A 214 0.66 12.83 -8.73
CA VAL A 214 0.56 12.57 -10.16
C VAL A 214 -0.87 12.67 -10.62
N ILE A 215 -1.11 13.31 -11.77
CA ILE A 215 -2.36 13.27 -12.50
C ILE A 215 -2.08 12.61 -13.85
N ILE A 216 -2.91 11.66 -14.22
CA ILE A 216 -2.99 11.18 -15.61
C ILE A 216 -4.09 11.97 -16.29
N ASP A 217 -3.72 12.83 -17.23
CA ASP A 217 -4.66 13.66 -17.99
C ASP A 217 -5.40 12.88 -19.04
N LYS A 218 -4.67 11.94 -19.65
CA LYS A 218 -5.21 11.11 -20.72
C LYS A 218 -4.57 9.74 -20.69
N PHE A 219 -5.40 8.72 -20.72
CA PHE A 219 -5.03 7.32 -20.86
C PHE A 219 -5.75 6.72 -22.04
N ILE A 220 -4.99 6.19 -22.99
CA ILE A 220 -5.52 5.53 -24.19
C ILE A 220 -4.98 4.12 -24.19
N GLU A 221 -5.88 3.18 -24.05
CA GLU A 221 -5.58 1.77 -24.09
C GLU A 221 -5.79 1.26 -25.52
N GLU A 222 -4.70 0.81 -26.15
CA GLU A 222 -4.72 0.18 -27.47
C GLU A 222 -4.26 -1.27 -27.35
N GLU A 223 -4.51 -2.07 -28.35
CA GLU A 223 -4.21 -3.51 -28.32
C GLU A 223 -2.73 -3.82 -27.99
N ARG A 224 -1.79 -3.05 -28.56
CA ARG A 224 -0.34 -3.30 -28.45
C ARG A 224 0.43 -2.28 -27.65
N ILE A 225 -0.16 -1.14 -27.36
CA ILE A 225 0.51 -0.03 -26.70
C ILE A 225 -0.46 0.81 -25.88
N ASP A 226 -0.11 1.07 -24.64
CA ASP A 226 -0.82 2.04 -23.80
C ASP A 226 -0.16 3.42 -23.96
N LYS A 227 -0.96 4.47 -24.12
CA LYS A 227 -0.47 5.86 -24.21
C LYS A 227 -0.90 6.63 -22.98
N VAL A 228 0.06 7.05 -22.19
CA VAL A 228 -0.12 7.75 -20.92
C VAL A 228 0.41 9.18 -21.03
N TYR A 229 -0.47 10.14 -20.79
CA TYR A 229 -0.14 11.56 -20.68
C TYR A 229 -0.38 11.97 -19.22
N ALA A 230 0.68 12.32 -18.52
CA ALA A 230 0.62 12.61 -17.10
C ALA A 230 1.48 13.80 -16.72
N HIS A 231 1.14 14.41 -15.61
CA HIS A 231 2.01 15.39 -15.00
C HIS A 231 2.18 15.16 -13.49
N ILE A 232 3.37 15.49 -13.04
CA ILE A 232 3.74 15.52 -11.64
C ILE A 232 3.38 16.91 -11.12
N ILE A 233 2.60 16.95 -10.04
CA ILE A 233 2.25 18.19 -9.34
C ILE A 233 3.22 18.36 -8.18
N VAL A 234 3.73 19.57 -8.03
CA VAL A 234 4.54 20.00 -6.88
C VAL A 234 4.00 21.32 -6.31
N GLU A 235 4.36 21.64 -5.07
CA GLU A 235 3.87 22.84 -4.38
C GLU A 235 4.48 24.15 -4.91
N LYS A 236 5.78 24.13 -5.31
CA LYS A 236 6.57 25.30 -5.62
C LYS A 236 7.35 25.17 -6.94
N GLU A 237 7.59 26.30 -7.62
CA GLU A 237 8.45 26.36 -8.81
C GLU A 237 9.90 25.89 -8.56
N SER A 238 10.42 26.11 -7.34
CA SER A 238 11.74 25.59 -6.96
C SER A 238 11.77 24.05 -6.96
N GLN A 239 10.72 23.41 -6.46
CA GLN A 239 10.59 21.94 -6.47
C GLN A 239 10.44 21.41 -7.90
N LYS A 240 9.69 22.10 -8.77
CA LYS A 240 9.59 21.77 -10.20
C LYS A 240 10.97 21.69 -10.87
N LYS A 241 11.85 22.66 -10.59
CA LYS A 241 13.22 22.65 -11.11
C LYS A 241 14.01 21.42 -10.64
N ILE A 242 13.82 20.99 -9.39
CA ILE A 242 14.50 19.82 -8.83
C ILE A 242 13.96 18.52 -9.46
N VAL A 243 12.63 18.40 -9.62
CA VAL A 243 12.00 17.23 -10.27
C VAL A 243 12.44 17.09 -11.72
N ILE A 244 12.54 18.20 -12.45
CA ILE A 244 13.04 18.20 -13.83
C ILE A 244 14.54 17.85 -13.84
N GLY A 245 15.31 18.46 -12.94
CA GLY A 245 16.77 18.31 -12.88
C GLY A 245 17.50 19.11 -13.97
N LYS A 246 18.83 19.22 -13.84
CA LYS A 246 19.67 19.89 -14.85
C LYS A 246 19.50 19.17 -16.20
N ASN A 247 19.14 19.94 -17.22
CA ASN A 247 18.89 19.43 -18.59
C ASN A 247 17.86 18.27 -18.65
N GLY A 248 16.91 18.21 -17.71
CA GLY A 248 15.86 17.20 -17.70
C GLY A 248 16.29 15.81 -17.23
N VAL A 249 17.46 15.66 -16.60
CA VAL A 249 18.01 14.34 -16.22
C VAL A 249 17.09 13.58 -15.26
N ASN A 250 16.53 14.26 -14.24
CA ASN A 250 15.71 13.58 -13.23
C ASN A 250 14.38 13.12 -13.83
N ILE A 251 13.66 13.99 -14.52
CA ILE A 251 12.37 13.63 -15.14
C ILE A 251 12.53 12.51 -16.17
N LYS A 252 13.66 12.48 -16.90
CA LYS A 252 13.98 11.39 -17.84
C LYS A 252 14.19 10.07 -17.10
N ARG A 253 14.90 10.07 -15.96
CA ARG A 253 15.10 8.87 -15.13
C ARG A 253 13.79 8.36 -14.56
N ILE A 254 12.98 9.25 -13.99
CA ILE A 254 11.65 8.95 -13.45
C ILE A 254 10.77 8.35 -14.55
N GLY A 255 10.66 9.02 -15.70
CA GLY A 255 9.83 8.55 -16.81
C GLY A 255 10.29 7.22 -17.41
N THR A 256 11.60 6.98 -17.47
CA THR A 256 12.14 5.70 -17.96
C THR A 256 11.82 4.56 -16.99
N SER A 257 12.05 4.76 -15.69
CA SER A 257 11.73 3.77 -14.65
C SER A 257 10.23 3.47 -14.63
N ALA A 258 9.40 4.51 -14.58
CA ALA A 258 7.94 4.35 -14.59
C ALA A 258 7.46 3.57 -15.81
N ARG A 259 7.95 3.94 -17.01
CA ARG A 259 7.58 3.27 -18.26
C ARG A 259 7.94 1.78 -18.26
N LEU A 260 9.12 1.42 -17.76
CA LEU A 260 9.54 0.01 -17.70
C LEU A 260 8.66 -0.79 -16.74
N LYS A 261 8.39 -0.27 -15.54
CA LYS A 261 7.48 -0.91 -14.58
C LYS A 261 6.04 -1.04 -15.13
N MET A 262 5.54 -0.02 -15.85
CA MET A 262 4.23 -0.09 -16.50
C MET A 262 4.18 -1.18 -17.57
N GLN A 263 5.24 -1.33 -18.36
CA GLN A 263 5.31 -2.38 -19.39
C GLN A 263 5.32 -3.79 -18.77
N GLU A 264 5.95 -3.94 -17.60
CA GLU A 264 5.96 -5.21 -16.87
C GLU A 264 4.58 -5.55 -16.33
N VAL A 265 3.87 -4.59 -15.73
CA VAL A 265 2.54 -4.80 -15.15
C VAL A 265 1.46 -4.97 -16.22
N GLY A 266 1.50 -4.16 -17.29
CA GLY A 266 0.49 -4.18 -18.34
C GLY A 266 0.76 -5.20 -19.46
N GLU A 267 1.94 -5.85 -19.45
CA GLU A 267 2.39 -6.79 -20.49
C GLU A 267 2.32 -6.22 -21.92
N LYS A 268 2.32 -4.88 -22.03
CA LYS A 268 2.21 -4.13 -23.29
C LYS A 268 3.32 -3.08 -23.39
N LYS A 269 3.56 -2.59 -24.62
CA LYS A 269 4.37 -1.38 -24.79
C LYS A 269 3.68 -0.18 -24.15
N VAL A 270 4.46 0.73 -23.58
CA VAL A 270 3.93 1.96 -22.99
C VAL A 270 4.64 3.17 -23.57
N PHE A 271 3.85 4.12 -24.08
CA PHE A 271 4.27 5.48 -24.36
C PHE A 271 3.92 6.36 -23.16
N LEU A 272 4.91 6.98 -22.54
CA LEU A 272 4.72 7.89 -21.41
C LEU A 272 5.17 9.30 -21.76
N ASN A 273 4.23 10.24 -21.78
CA ASN A 273 4.53 11.68 -21.79
C ASN A 273 4.36 12.23 -20.40
N LEU A 274 5.45 12.66 -19.76
CA LEU A 274 5.48 13.11 -18.38
C LEU A 274 5.94 14.56 -18.30
N GLN A 275 5.14 15.41 -17.65
CA GLN A 275 5.42 16.82 -17.43
C GLN A 275 5.44 17.13 -15.94
N VAL A 276 5.92 18.32 -15.57
CA VAL A 276 5.90 18.80 -14.17
C VAL A 276 5.22 20.14 -14.11
N ILE A 277 4.26 20.29 -13.21
CA ILE A 277 3.57 21.55 -12.95
C ILE A 277 3.71 21.95 -11.49
N ALA A 278 3.79 23.25 -11.22
CA ALA A 278 3.71 23.77 -9.87
C ALA A 278 2.28 24.26 -9.61
N GLN A 279 1.64 23.71 -8.59
CA GLN A 279 0.31 24.08 -8.15
C GLN A 279 0.36 24.38 -6.65
N LYS A 280 0.32 25.66 -6.31
CA LYS A 280 0.38 26.12 -4.91
C LYS A 280 -0.79 25.57 -4.11
N SER A 281 -0.51 25.15 -2.87
CA SER A 281 -1.51 24.70 -1.89
C SER A 281 -2.35 23.47 -2.29
N TRP A 282 -1.93 22.70 -3.30
CA TRP A 282 -2.70 21.54 -3.76
C TRP A 282 -2.98 20.51 -2.65
N SER A 283 -2.04 20.33 -1.72
CA SER A 283 -2.14 19.38 -0.60
C SER A 283 -2.96 19.88 0.58
N LYS A 284 -3.38 21.17 0.56
CA LYS A 284 -4.13 21.84 1.61
C LYS A 284 -5.57 22.18 1.20
N GLU A 285 -5.88 22.10 -0.08
CA GLU A 285 -7.18 22.43 -0.64
C GLU A 285 -8.02 21.19 -0.88
N GLU A 286 -9.18 21.11 -0.26
CA GLU A 286 -10.10 19.97 -0.38
C GLU A 286 -10.48 19.67 -1.85
N LYS A 287 -10.78 20.71 -2.65
CA LYS A 287 -11.10 20.57 -4.08
C LYS A 287 -9.94 19.96 -4.89
N SER A 288 -8.72 20.34 -4.57
CA SER A 288 -7.52 19.81 -5.23
C SER A 288 -7.30 18.35 -4.84
N LEU A 289 -7.47 18.00 -3.58
CA LEU A 289 -7.38 16.63 -3.08
C LEU A 289 -8.47 15.73 -3.67
N GLN A 290 -9.71 16.22 -3.78
CA GLN A 290 -10.81 15.47 -4.42
C GLN A 290 -10.52 15.17 -5.90
N LYS A 291 -9.97 16.12 -6.67
CA LYS A 291 -9.55 15.90 -8.06
C LYS A 291 -8.46 14.82 -8.17
N LEU A 292 -7.59 14.72 -7.18
CA LEU A 292 -6.56 13.69 -7.08
C LEU A 292 -7.10 12.33 -6.62
N GLY A 293 -8.40 12.28 -6.23
CA GLY A 293 -9.08 11.08 -5.76
C GLY A 293 -8.91 10.81 -4.27
N TYR A 294 -8.52 11.82 -3.47
CA TYR A 294 -8.54 11.73 -2.02
C TYR A 294 -9.92 12.12 -1.51
N ILE A 295 -10.56 11.22 -0.75
CA ILE A 295 -11.87 11.47 -0.14
C ILE A 295 -11.65 11.91 1.30
N TYR A 296 -12.10 13.10 1.63
CA TYR A 296 -12.15 13.60 3.01
C TYR A 296 -13.59 13.50 3.49
N GLN A 297 -13.84 12.63 4.46
CA GLN A 297 -15.11 12.65 5.19
C GLN A 297 -14.91 13.53 6.43
N ARG A 298 -15.52 14.71 6.46
CA ARG A 298 -15.68 15.45 7.71
C ARG A 298 -16.49 14.56 8.65
N ASN A 299 -15.93 14.17 9.78
CA ASN A 299 -16.74 13.70 10.89
C ASN A 299 -17.75 14.82 11.16
N ARG A 300 -19.00 14.58 10.87
CA ARG A 300 -20.08 15.43 11.37
C ARG A 300 -20.18 15.08 12.85
N ASP A 301 -19.66 15.98 13.69
CA ASP A 301 -19.92 16.00 15.13
C ASP A 301 -21.45 16.05 15.37
#